data_b61de746912343e05d9ae9ff41008b7a
#
_entry.id   b61de746912343e05d9ae9ff41008b7a
#
_cell.length_a   1.000
_cell.length_b   1.000
_cell.length_c   1.000
_cell.angle_alpha   90.00
_cell.angle_beta   90.00
_cell.angle_gamma   90.00
#
_symmetry.space_group_name_H-M   'P 1'
#
loop_
_entity.id
_entity.type
_entity.pdbx_description
1 polymer ?
#
loop_
_entity_poly.entity_id
_entity_poly.type
_entity_poly.pdbx_seq_one_letter_code
_entity_poly.pdbx_strand_id
1 'polypeptide(L)'
;DSATRQFNSYGAGITYRQSAERYIALTANRSDSDTDENETYVGLDIAWALSSRTSVAGSYDRRFYGESAAAQISYNTKYFRSSFSYNEDVTTTSRLLTDSESLGVFVCASDASSISDCFQPSSLAYDLGAGEQFVELTSQNLEFDDSVIIYKSANTQIGYQFSRLTLGLTWRYTESEYLEEDRLRRNYSAGTDFSYDIGSY
;
A
#
# COMPACT_ATOMS: atom_id res chain seq x y z
N ASP A 1 -20.39 16.11 20.49
CA ASP A 1 -21.14 16.37 19.25
C ASP A 1 -20.30 15.84 18.08
N SER A 2 -20.64 14.66 17.57
CA SER A 2 -20.03 14.12 16.38
C SER A 2 -20.53 14.88 15.14
N ALA A 3 -19.71 15.74 14.59
CA ALA A 3 -20.02 16.44 13.35
C ALA A 3 -19.99 15.41 12.20
N THR A 4 -21.14 15.03 11.69
CA THR A 4 -21.25 14.18 10.50
C THR A 4 -21.00 15.05 9.27
N ARG A 5 -19.86 14.88 8.61
CA ARG A 5 -19.56 15.52 7.34
C ARG A 5 -20.17 14.69 6.20
N GLN A 6 -20.98 15.31 5.36
CA GLN A 6 -21.50 14.70 4.14
C GLN A 6 -20.74 15.22 2.95
N PHE A 7 -20.29 14.28 2.12
CA PHE A 7 -19.63 14.57 0.86
C PHE A 7 -20.36 13.84 -0.27
N ASN A 8 -20.85 14.60 -1.23
CA ASN A 8 -21.52 14.08 -2.41
C ASN A 8 -20.69 14.44 -3.64
N SER A 9 -20.43 13.48 -4.50
CA SER A 9 -19.80 13.72 -5.79
C SER A 9 -20.63 13.09 -6.91
N TYR A 10 -20.74 13.81 -8.02
CA TYR A 10 -21.38 13.31 -9.23
C TYR A 10 -20.54 13.72 -10.43
N GLY A 11 -20.52 12.86 -11.44
CA GLY A 11 -19.71 13.09 -12.60
C GLY A 11 -20.22 12.37 -13.84
N ALA A 12 -19.69 12.77 -14.97
CA ALA A 12 -19.88 12.09 -16.24
C ALA A 12 -18.53 11.84 -16.88
N GLY A 13 -18.41 10.76 -17.63
CA GLY A 13 -17.13 10.41 -18.25
C GLY A 13 -17.28 9.73 -19.59
N ILE A 14 -16.17 9.68 -20.30
CA ILE A 14 -16.02 8.99 -21.57
C ILE A 14 -14.94 7.94 -21.43
N THR A 15 -15.24 6.72 -21.85
CA THR A 15 -14.27 5.63 -21.87
C THR A 15 -14.03 5.18 -23.30
N TYR A 16 -12.80 5.29 -23.75
CA TYR A 16 -12.34 4.63 -24.97
C TYR A 16 -11.73 3.28 -24.60
N ARG A 17 -12.29 2.21 -25.12
CA ARG A 17 -11.81 0.84 -24.87
C ARG A 17 -11.50 0.14 -26.19
N GLN A 18 -10.25 -0.19 -26.39
CA GLN A 18 -9.80 -0.99 -27.52
C GLN A 18 -9.87 -2.49 -27.21
N SER A 19 -9.55 -2.89 -25.98
CA SER A 19 -9.64 -4.27 -25.47
C SER A 19 -9.85 -4.22 -23.95
N ALA A 20 -9.95 -5.40 -23.30
CA ALA A 20 -10.01 -5.49 -21.85
C ALA A 20 -8.77 -4.90 -21.15
N GLU A 21 -7.60 -4.97 -21.80
CA GLU A 21 -6.31 -4.52 -21.28
C GLU A 21 -5.83 -3.18 -21.86
N ARG A 22 -6.69 -2.52 -22.69
CA ARG A 22 -6.36 -1.24 -23.34
C ARG A 22 -7.56 -0.33 -23.32
N TYR A 23 -7.55 0.57 -22.36
CA TYR A 23 -8.58 1.61 -22.25
C TYR A 23 -8.03 2.89 -21.64
N ILE A 24 -8.73 3.97 -21.93
CA ILE A 24 -8.55 5.29 -21.31
C ILE A 24 -9.94 5.79 -20.95
N ALA A 25 -10.13 6.15 -19.70
CA ALA A 25 -11.35 6.78 -19.21
C ALA A 25 -11.04 8.17 -18.67
N LEU A 26 -11.83 9.14 -19.09
CA LEU A 26 -11.79 10.51 -18.61
C LEU A 26 -13.14 10.81 -17.97
N THR A 27 -13.10 11.34 -16.76
CA THR A 27 -14.29 11.74 -16.01
C THR A 27 -14.18 13.19 -15.61
N ALA A 28 -15.29 13.91 -15.70
CA ALA A 28 -15.44 15.23 -15.09
C ALA A 28 -16.39 15.07 -13.91
N ASN A 29 -15.90 15.37 -12.73
CA ASN A 29 -16.61 15.20 -11.48
C ASN A 29 -16.86 16.57 -10.83
N ARG A 30 -17.96 16.69 -10.11
CA ARG A 30 -18.26 17.83 -9.27
C ARG A 30 -18.54 17.35 -7.87
N SER A 31 -17.83 17.92 -6.91
CA SER A 31 -18.07 17.67 -5.50
C SER A 31 -18.94 18.78 -4.90
N ASP A 32 -19.84 18.37 -4.04
CA ASP A 32 -20.69 19.24 -3.25
C ASP A 32 -20.46 18.89 -1.76
N SER A 33 -19.92 19.82 -1.01
CA SER A 33 -19.59 19.65 0.41
C SER A 33 -20.24 20.77 1.20
N ASP A 34 -20.75 20.46 2.37
CA ASP A 34 -21.39 21.44 3.27
C ASP A 34 -20.41 22.50 3.84
N THR A 35 -19.10 22.31 3.64
CA THR A 35 -18.04 23.16 4.23
C THR A 35 -17.15 23.86 3.21
N ASP A 36 -17.10 23.41 1.96
CA ASP A 36 -16.22 23.96 0.93
C ASP A 36 -16.99 24.32 -0.35
N GLU A 37 -16.42 25.28 -1.10
CA GLU A 37 -16.98 25.66 -2.41
C GLU A 37 -17.04 24.45 -3.35
N ASN A 38 -18.13 24.39 -4.14
CA ASN A 38 -18.32 23.38 -5.17
C ASN A 38 -17.12 23.34 -6.14
N GLU A 39 -16.35 22.29 -6.09
CA GLU A 39 -15.20 22.12 -6.98
C GLU A 39 -15.48 21.15 -8.10
N THR A 40 -14.96 21.48 -9.28
CA THR A 40 -14.99 20.59 -10.45
C THR A 40 -13.59 20.06 -10.68
N TYR A 41 -13.44 18.74 -10.80
CA TYR A 41 -12.17 18.08 -11.04
C TYR A 41 -12.27 17.01 -12.12
N VAL A 42 -11.13 16.69 -12.71
CA VAL A 42 -11.01 15.69 -13.77
C VAL A 42 -10.39 14.44 -13.21
N GLY A 43 -11.04 13.30 -13.46
CA GLY A 43 -10.49 11.98 -13.19
C GLY A 43 -9.93 11.35 -14.46
N LEU A 44 -8.84 10.63 -14.34
CA LEU A 44 -8.20 9.86 -15.40
C LEU A 44 -7.98 8.42 -14.93
N ASP A 45 -8.35 7.47 -15.76
CA ASP A 45 -8.00 6.06 -15.57
C ASP A 45 -7.47 5.50 -16.91
N ILE A 46 -6.29 4.92 -16.89
CA ILE A 46 -5.63 4.36 -18.05
C ILE A 46 -5.08 2.98 -17.74
N ALA A 47 -5.37 2.03 -18.60
CA ALA A 47 -4.65 0.77 -18.67
C ALA A 47 -4.27 0.51 -20.12
N TRP A 48 -2.99 0.26 -20.36
CA TRP A 48 -2.48 0.07 -21.71
C TRP A 48 -1.40 -1.00 -21.78
N ALA A 49 -1.75 -2.13 -22.34
CA ALA A 49 -0.78 -3.15 -22.72
C ALA A 49 -0.06 -2.71 -24.02
N LEU A 50 1.13 -2.13 -23.86
CA LEU A 50 1.98 -1.70 -24.99
C LEU A 50 2.43 -2.89 -25.82
N SER A 51 2.69 -4.00 -25.15
CA SER A 51 3.05 -5.29 -25.79
C SER A 51 2.64 -6.43 -24.86
N SER A 52 2.82 -7.68 -25.30
CA SER A 52 2.67 -8.86 -24.43
C SER A 52 3.66 -8.90 -23.24
N ARG A 53 4.63 -7.98 -23.20
CA ARG A 53 5.69 -7.91 -22.20
C ARG A 53 5.68 -6.62 -21.38
N THR A 54 4.96 -5.61 -21.85
CA THR A 54 4.97 -4.27 -21.25
C THR A 54 3.55 -3.80 -21.04
N SER A 55 3.22 -3.45 -19.81
CA SER A 55 1.96 -2.82 -19.46
C SER A 55 2.19 -1.57 -18.63
N VAL A 56 1.31 -0.61 -18.83
CA VAL A 56 1.24 0.64 -18.08
C VAL A 56 -0.20 0.79 -17.61
N ALA A 57 -0.36 1.13 -16.35
CA ALA A 57 -1.64 1.51 -15.78
C ALA A 57 -1.46 2.75 -14.92
N GLY A 58 -2.47 3.57 -14.83
CA GLY A 58 -2.45 4.75 -13.99
C GLY A 58 -3.86 5.28 -13.76
N SER A 59 -4.05 5.87 -12.62
CA SER A 59 -5.28 6.57 -12.27
C SER A 59 -4.94 7.86 -11.56
N TYR A 60 -5.77 8.85 -11.78
CA TYR A 60 -5.74 10.14 -11.10
C TYR A 60 -7.18 10.54 -10.80
N ASP A 61 -7.45 10.85 -9.57
CA ASP A 61 -8.76 11.27 -9.12
C ASP A 61 -8.62 12.21 -7.92
N ARG A 62 -9.69 12.88 -7.54
CA ARG A 62 -9.75 13.68 -6.34
C ARG A 62 -10.79 13.10 -5.40
N ARG A 63 -10.37 12.82 -4.18
CA ARG A 63 -11.24 12.37 -3.11
C ARG A 63 -11.49 13.52 -2.13
N PHE A 64 -12.39 13.30 -1.20
CA PHE A 64 -12.91 14.33 -0.29
C PHE A 64 -11.86 15.09 0.53
N TYR A 65 -10.63 14.60 0.69
CA TYR A 65 -9.54 15.31 1.40
C TYR A 65 -8.32 15.61 0.52
N GLY A 66 -8.33 15.31 -0.76
CA GLY A 66 -7.19 15.59 -1.60
C GLY A 66 -7.13 14.76 -2.88
N GLU A 67 -6.00 14.91 -3.55
CA GLU A 67 -5.71 14.18 -4.78
C GLU A 67 -5.32 12.74 -4.49
N SER A 68 -5.70 11.84 -5.38
CA SER A 68 -5.33 10.43 -5.37
C SER A 68 -4.74 10.08 -6.72
N ALA A 69 -3.55 9.53 -6.71
CA ALA A 69 -2.85 9.15 -7.93
C ALA A 69 -2.24 7.75 -7.79
N ALA A 70 -2.37 6.93 -8.81
CA ALA A 70 -1.68 5.66 -8.88
C ALA A 70 -1.04 5.47 -10.25
N ALA A 71 0.11 4.84 -10.28
CA ALA A 71 0.80 4.48 -11.51
C ALA A 71 1.46 3.11 -11.35
N GLN A 72 1.38 2.30 -12.39
CA GLN A 72 2.03 1.00 -12.44
C GLN A 72 2.62 0.77 -13.82
N ILE A 73 3.86 0.32 -13.85
CA ILE A 73 4.57 -0.05 -15.06
C ILE A 73 5.14 -1.44 -14.84
N SER A 74 4.94 -2.35 -15.76
CA SER A 74 5.56 -3.67 -15.73
C SER A 74 6.23 -4.00 -17.06
N TYR A 75 7.38 -4.65 -16.97
CA TYR A 75 8.11 -5.16 -18.12
C TYR A 75 8.64 -6.55 -17.81
N ASN A 76 8.21 -7.55 -18.59
CA ASN A 76 8.49 -8.94 -18.36
C ASN A 76 9.07 -9.61 -19.60
N THR A 77 10.28 -10.15 -19.48
CA THR A 77 10.90 -11.01 -20.48
C THR A 77 11.20 -12.39 -19.90
N LYS A 78 11.76 -13.28 -20.69
CA LYS A 78 12.15 -14.63 -20.23
C LYS A 78 13.15 -14.57 -19.06
N TYR A 79 14.05 -13.61 -19.06
CA TYR A 79 15.16 -13.52 -18.10
C TYR A 79 15.12 -12.28 -17.21
N PHE A 80 14.37 -11.27 -17.61
CA PHE A 80 14.32 -10.00 -16.92
C PHE A 80 12.87 -9.62 -16.62
N ARG A 81 12.60 -9.23 -15.39
CA ARG A 81 11.31 -8.73 -14.93
C ARG A 81 11.53 -7.44 -14.16
N SER A 82 10.73 -6.46 -14.45
CA SER A 82 10.73 -5.23 -13.65
C SER A 82 9.30 -4.74 -13.45
N SER A 83 9.06 -4.20 -12.28
CA SER A 83 7.82 -3.51 -11.94
C SER A 83 8.13 -2.25 -11.17
N PHE A 84 7.37 -1.23 -11.46
CA PHE A 84 7.32 0.01 -10.71
C PHE A 84 5.87 0.27 -10.36
N SER A 85 5.60 0.64 -9.13
CA SER A 85 4.29 1.10 -8.68
C SER A 85 4.44 2.36 -7.85
N TYR A 86 3.54 3.29 -8.03
CA TYR A 86 3.35 4.49 -7.25
C TYR A 86 1.90 4.57 -6.82
N ASN A 87 1.66 4.91 -5.58
CA ASN A 87 0.32 5.17 -5.06
C ASN A 87 0.36 6.37 -4.12
N GLU A 88 -0.56 7.28 -4.32
CA GLU A 88 -0.85 8.40 -3.45
C GLU A 88 -2.34 8.38 -3.13
N ASP A 89 -2.67 8.29 -1.86
CA ASP A 89 -4.05 8.22 -1.40
C ASP A 89 -4.19 8.96 -0.07
N VAL A 90 -5.39 9.48 0.14
CA VAL A 90 -5.76 10.09 1.40
C VAL A 90 -6.52 9.05 2.21
N THR A 91 -6.03 8.80 3.41
CA THR A 91 -6.57 7.80 4.30
C THR A 91 -6.68 8.35 5.72
N THR A 92 -7.38 7.66 6.57
CA THR A 92 -7.41 7.98 8.01
C THR A 92 -6.50 7.02 8.77
N THR A 93 -6.01 7.45 9.92
CA THR A 93 -5.18 6.62 10.79
C THR A 93 -5.86 5.30 11.14
N SER A 94 -7.15 5.34 11.42
CA SER A 94 -7.96 4.16 11.72
C SER A 94 -8.01 3.15 10.57
N ARG A 95 -8.02 3.62 9.32
CA ARG A 95 -8.05 2.75 8.13
C ARG A 95 -6.69 2.12 7.85
N LEU A 96 -5.59 2.85 8.03
CA LEU A 96 -4.24 2.31 7.98
C LEU A 96 -3.98 1.24 9.05
N LEU A 97 -4.59 1.38 10.21
CA LEU A 97 -4.48 0.42 11.31
C LEU A 97 -5.41 -0.78 11.12
N THR A 98 -6.48 -0.65 10.34
CA THR A 98 -7.39 -1.76 10.03
C THR A 98 -6.81 -2.72 8.98
N ASP A 99 -5.93 -2.24 8.10
CA ASP A 99 -5.06 -3.06 7.26
C ASP A 99 -3.85 -3.59 8.06
N SER A 100 -4.07 -3.89 9.35
CA SER A 100 -3.06 -4.32 10.30
C SER A 100 -2.37 -5.58 9.82
N GLU A 101 -1.13 -5.45 9.44
CA GLU A 101 -0.22 -6.58 9.36
C GLU A 101 -0.15 -7.21 10.76
N SER A 102 -0.49 -8.50 10.86
CA SER A 102 -0.25 -9.28 12.05
C SER A 102 1.22 -9.13 12.45
N LEU A 103 1.49 -8.61 13.62
CA LEU A 103 2.86 -8.50 14.16
C LEU A 103 3.45 -9.88 14.45
N GLY A 104 2.65 -10.93 14.28
CA GLY A 104 3.01 -12.31 14.52
C GLY A 104 2.51 -12.84 15.87
N VAL A 105 2.85 -14.10 16.12
CA VAL A 105 2.50 -14.78 17.37
C VAL A 105 3.60 -14.56 18.38
N PHE A 106 3.21 -14.11 19.57
CA PHE A 106 4.08 -13.90 20.72
C PHE A 106 3.70 -14.84 21.85
N VAL A 107 4.66 -15.13 22.70
CA VAL A 107 4.44 -15.85 23.96
C VAL A 107 4.43 -14.83 25.08
N CYS A 108 3.34 -14.78 25.81
CA CYS A 108 3.13 -13.87 26.93
C CYS A 108 2.84 -14.65 28.21
N ALA A 109 3.22 -14.11 29.34
CA ALA A 109 2.74 -14.61 30.63
C ALA A 109 1.21 -14.47 30.72
N SER A 110 0.52 -15.41 31.36
CA SER A 110 -0.94 -15.38 31.47
C SER A 110 -1.49 -14.17 32.24
N ASP A 111 -0.64 -13.50 33.01
CA ASP A 111 -0.89 -12.27 33.77
C ASP A 111 -0.23 -11.03 33.14
N ALA A 112 0.31 -11.15 31.93
CA ALA A 112 0.96 -10.03 31.23
C ALA A 112 -0.01 -8.86 31.04
N SER A 113 0.40 -7.69 31.51
CA SER A 113 -0.34 -6.44 31.35
C SER A 113 0.25 -5.52 30.30
N SER A 114 1.42 -5.87 29.75
CA SER A 114 2.14 -5.09 28.76
C SER A 114 2.79 -6.00 27.70
N ILE A 115 2.93 -5.45 26.51
CA ILE A 115 3.62 -6.10 25.39
C ILE A 115 5.11 -6.36 25.69
N SER A 116 5.69 -5.58 26.61
CA SER A 116 7.08 -5.79 27.08
C SER A 116 7.28 -7.10 27.85
N ASP A 117 6.20 -7.71 28.30
CA ASP A 117 6.19 -8.98 29.03
C ASP A 117 6.05 -10.19 28.09
N CYS A 118 6.07 -9.92 26.78
CA CYS A 118 5.93 -10.91 25.72
C CYS A 118 7.23 -11.00 24.88
N PHE A 119 7.49 -12.18 24.35
CA PHE A 119 8.59 -12.39 23.41
C PHE A 119 8.13 -13.15 22.18
N GLN A 120 8.80 -12.93 21.06
CA GLN A 120 8.49 -13.66 19.84
C GLN A 120 9.28 -14.97 19.82
N PRO A 121 8.61 -16.14 19.78
CA PRO A 121 9.31 -17.41 19.73
C PRO A 121 9.98 -17.61 18.37
N SER A 122 11.13 -18.26 18.34
CA SER A 122 11.86 -18.55 17.10
C SER A 122 11.15 -19.59 16.21
N SER A 123 10.16 -20.28 16.74
CA SER A 123 9.36 -21.29 16.03
C SER A 123 7.97 -21.38 16.64
N LEU A 124 6.96 -21.61 15.83
CA LEU A 124 5.59 -21.93 16.28
C LEU A 124 5.49 -23.31 16.98
N ALA A 125 6.56 -24.12 16.93
CA ALA A 125 6.68 -25.37 17.68
C ALA A 125 7.28 -25.16 19.07
N TYR A 126 7.29 -23.93 19.59
CA TYR A 126 7.71 -23.63 20.96
C TYR A 126 6.74 -24.26 21.94
N ASP A 127 7.30 -25.03 22.92
CA ASP A 127 6.52 -25.63 23.99
C ASP A 127 6.28 -24.58 25.09
N LEU A 128 5.01 -24.25 25.33
CA LEU A 128 4.63 -23.27 26.35
C LEU A 128 5.02 -23.73 27.75
N GLY A 129 5.71 -22.90 28.51
CA GLY A 129 5.95 -23.09 29.93
C GLY A 129 4.66 -22.94 30.77
N ALA A 130 4.74 -23.29 32.04
CA ALA A 130 3.60 -23.12 32.95
C ALA A 130 3.29 -21.63 33.14
N GLY A 131 2.10 -21.22 32.78
CA GLY A 131 1.65 -19.82 32.86
C GLY A 131 1.99 -18.97 31.63
N GLU A 132 2.40 -19.58 30.54
CA GLU A 132 2.58 -18.92 29.25
C GLU A 132 1.41 -19.20 28.30
N GLN A 133 1.13 -18.27 27.40
CA GLN A 133 0.10 -18.40 26.37
C GLN A 133 0.56 -17.77 25.06
N PHE A 134 0.10 -18.33 23.93
CA PHE A 134 0.25 -17.68 22.65
C PHE A 134 -0.74 -16.53 22.49
N VAL A 135 -0.26 -15.37 22.10
CA VAL A 135 -1.06 -14.19 21.80
C VAL A 135 -0.68 -13.71 20.40
N GLU A 136 -1.66 -13.66 19.51
CA GLU A 136 -1.49 -13.00 18.23
C GLU A 136 -1.62 -11.49 18.45
N LEU A 137 -0.49 -10.80 18.30
CA LEU A 137 -0.47 -9.34 18.40
C LEU A 137 -0.79 -8.77 17.02
N THR A 138 -1.95 -8.18 16.93
CA THR A 138 -2.31 -7.28 15.85
C THR A 138 -2.00 -5.85 16.30
N SER A 139 -1.52 -5.01 15.41
CA SER A 139 -1.15 -3.62 15.71
C SER A 139 -2.38 -2.72 16.00
N GLN A 140 -3.30 -3.21 16.82
CA GLN A 140 -4.46 -2.46 17.32
C GLN A 140 -4.16 -1.78 18.65
N ASN A 141 -3.12 -0.99 18.74
CA ASN A 141 -2.96 0.00 19.80
C ASN A 141 -3.27 1.38 19.21
N LEU A 142 -4.38 1.79 19.18
CA LEU A 142 -5.48 2.34 19.96
C LEU A 142 -5.14 3.58 20.77
N GLU A 143 -4.73 4.61 20.08
CA GLU A 143 -5.16 5.95 20.40
C GLU A 143 -5.92 6.43 19.16
N PHE A 144 -7.26 6.48 19.25
CA PHE A 144 -8.15 6.91 18.19
C PHE A 144 -8.04 8.42 18.03
N ASP A 145 -6.97 8.86 17.43
CA ASP A 145 -6.95 10.14 16.77
C ASP A 145 -7.22 9.87 15.29
N ASP A 146 -8.37 10.26 14.81
CA ASP A 146 -8.84 10.00 13.45
C ASP A 146 -8.20 11.02 12.48
N SER A 147 -6.87 11.15 12.58
CA SER A 147 -6.08 12.09 11.79
C SER A 147 -6.10 11.70 10.32
N VAL A 148 -6.34 12.67 9.47
CA VAL A 148 -6.28 12.51 8.02
C VAL A 148 -4.82 12.51 7.59
N ILE A 149 -4.44 11.48 6.82
CA ILE A 149 -3.08 11.26 6.37
C ILE A 149 -3.05 11.18 4.85
N ILE A 150 -2.17 11.94 4.23
CA ILE A 150 -1.78 11.72 2.84
C ILE A 150 -0.66 10.68 2.84
N TYR A 151 -0.94 9.52 2.26
CA TYR A 151 0.01 8.43 2.17
C TYR A 151 0.51 8.27 0.74
N LYS A 152 1.84 8.37 0.55
CA LYS A 152 2.51 8.17 -0.72
C LYS A 152 3.43 6.97 -0.62
N SER A 153 3.38 6.10 -1.60
CA SER A 153 4.29 4.96 -1.69
C SER A 153 4.81 4.77 -3.10
N ALA A 154 6.07 4.44 -3.21
CA ALA A 154 6.68 4.01 -4.46
C ALA A 154 7.45 2.71 -4.22
N ASN A 155 7.28 1.75 -5.10
CA ASN A 155 7.94 0.47 -5.03
C ASN A 155 8.51 0.10 -6.40
N THR A 156 9.75 -0.35 -6.41
CA THR A 156 10.44 -0.85 -7.60
C THR A 156 10.98 -2.23 -7.31
N GLN A 157 10.73 -3.15 -8.22
CA GLN A 157 11.27 -4.50 -8.18
C GLN A 157 11.91 -4.81 -9.51
N ILE A 158 13.13 -5.33 -9.48
CA ILE A 158 13.87 -5.76 -10.66
C ILE A 158 14.38 -7.16 -10.38
N GLY A 159 14.06 -8.09 -11.25
CA GLY A 159 14.52 -9.47 -11.19
C GLY A 159 15.22 -9.87 -12.49
N TYR A 160 16.35 -10.51 -12.35
CA TYR A 160 17.08 -11.09 -13.46
C TYR A 160 17.37 -12.56 -13.17
N GLN A 161 16.99 -13.43 -14.09
CA GLN A 161 17.20 -14.87 -13.98
C GLN A 161 17.87 -15.40 -15.22
N PHE A 162 19.08 -15.93 -15.05
CA PHE A 162 19.84 -16.52 -16.12
C PHE A 162 20.40 -17.87 -15.69
N SER A 163 19.96 -18.95 -16.35
CA SER A 163 20.41 -20.31 -16.09
C SER A 163 20.39 -20.68 -14.59
N ARG A 164 21.50 -20.51 -13.90
CA ARG A 164 21.70 -20.84 -12.47
C ARG A 164 21.79 -19.62 -11.56
N LEU A 165 21.70 -18.42 -12.13
CA LEU A 165 21.83 -17.16 -11.41
C LEU A 165 20.50 -16.45 -11.32
N THR A 166 20.11 -16.08 -10.14
CA THR A 166 18.97 -15.18 -9.88
C THR A 166 19.45 -13.97 -9.11
N LEU A 167 19.10 -12.80 -9.62
CA LEU A 167 19.37 -11.50 -8.97
C LEU A 167 18.05 -10.79 -8.76
N GLY A 168 17.86 -10.24 -7.60
CA GLY A 168 16.72 -9.40 -7.24
C GLY A 168 17.19 -8.07 -6.68
N LEU A 169 16.50 -7.00 -7.03
CA LEU A 169 16.63 -5.67 -6.45
C LEU A 169 15.24 -5.19 -6.10
N THR A 170 15.07 -4.74 -4.87
CA THR A 170 13.84 -4.09 -4.40
C THR A 170 14.18 -2.72 -3.85
N TRP A 171 13.34 -1.75 -4.16
CA TRP A 171 13.41 -0.43 -3.57
C TRP A 171 12.01 0.02 -3.21
N ARG A 172 11.86 0.59 -2.01
CA ARG A 172 10.59 1.08 -1.51
C ARG A 172 10.78 2.45 -0.86
N TYR A 173 9.87 3.32 -1.15
CA TYR A 173 9.69 4.63 -0.53
C TYR A 173 8.29 4.73 0.04
N THR A 174 8.15 5.26 1.24
CA THR A 174 6.86 5.62 1.82
C THR A 174 6.95 6.98 2.50
N GLU A 175 5.92 7.79 2.31
CA GLU A 175 5.73 9.09 2.93
C GLU A 175 4.34 9.15 3.54
N SER A 176 4.25 9.62 4.77
CA SER A 176 3.00 9.85 5.49
C SER A 176 3.01 11.29 5.98
N GLU A 177 2.08 12.09 5.51
CA GLU A 177 1.87 13.47 5.90
C GLU A 177 0.58 13.58 6.72
N TYR A 178 0.73 13.99 7.96
CA TYR A 178 -0.38 14.16 8.91
C TYR A 178 -0.87 15.59 8.82
N LEU A 179 -2.06 15.80 8.26
CA LEU A 179 -2.58 17.14 7.95
C LEU A 179 -2.89 17.98 9.20
N GLU A 180 -3.24 17.33 10.31
CA GLU A 180 -3.61 18.03 11.54
C GLU A 180 -2.40 18.39 12.42
N GLU A 181 -1.29 17.64 12.31
CA GLU A 181 -0.11 17.81 13.14
C GLU A 181 1.07 18.50 12.42
N ASP A 182 0.93 18.80 11.14
CA ASP A 182 2.01 19.30 10.26
C ASP A 182 3.28 18.41 10.35
N ARG A 183 3.07 17.10 10.51
CA ARG A 183 4.11 16.11 10.70
C ARG A 183 4.30 15.28 9.44
N LEU A 184 5.53 15.19 8.97
CA LEU A 184 5.92 14.42 7.81
C LEU A 184 6.86 13.28 8.21
N ARG A 185 6.51 12.04 7.80
CA ARG A 185 7.34 10.86 8.02
C ARG A 185 7.73 10.24 6.68
N ARG A 186 9.02 9.98 6.49
CA ARG A 186 9.58 9.35 5.28
C ARG A 186 10.38 8.11 5.64
N ASN A 187 10.18 7.03 4.89
CA ASN A 187 10.95 5.81 5.01
C ASN A 187 11.47 5.38 3.63
N TYR A 188 12.70 4.89 3.62
CA TYR A 188 13.36 4.34 2.45
C TYR A 188 13.86 2.94 2.80
N SER A 189 13.65 1.99 1.93
CA SER A 189 14.26 0.66 2.05
C SER A 189 14.75 0.18 0.70
N ALA A 190 15.87 -0.51 0.71
CA ALA A 190 16.42 -1.17 -0.47
C ALA A 190 16.90 -2.56 -0.07
N GLY A 191 16.66 -3.53 -0.92
CA GLY A 191 17.06 -4.92 -0.72
C GLY A 191 17.63 -5.50 -2.00
N THR A 192 18.58 -6.42 -1.86
CA THR A 192 19.16 -7.17 -2.97
C THR A 192 19.15 -8.64 -2.62
N ASP A 193 18.72 -9.46 -3.56
CA ASP A 193 18.71 -10.92 -3.46
C ASP A 193 19.67 -11.49 -4.50
N PHE A 194 20.49 -12.43 -4.07
CA PHE A 194 21.39 -13.16 -4.94
C PHE A 194 21.26 -14.64 -4.64
N SER A 195 20.96 -15.42 -5.67
CA SER A 195 20.90 -16.87 -5.57
C SER A 195 21.64 -17.51 -6.74
N TYR A 196 22.48 -18.48 -6.43
CA TYR A 196 23.19 -19.29 -7.44
C TYR A 196 22.94 -20.75 -7.17
N ASP A 197 22.37 -21.46 -8.15
CA ASP A 197 22.06 -22.88 -8.06
C ASP A 197 23.32 -23.72 -8.40
N ILE A 198 23.89 -24.32 -7.37
CA ILE A 198 24.99 -25.27 -7.50
C ILE A 198 24.36 -26.64 -7.74
N GLY A 199 24.14 -26.98 -9.02
CA GLY A 199 23.56 -28.27 -9.38
C GLY A 199 24.35 -29.42 -8.71
N SER A 200 23.62 -30.29 -7.99
CA SER A 200 24.16 -31.56 -7.53
C SER A 200 24.52 -32.45 -8.73
N TYR A 201 25.75 -32.87 -8.82
CA TYR A 201 26.21 -33.90 -9.73
C TYR A 201 25.66 -35.26 -9.30
#